data_95053d19cf3a171d97d38ed319fa2b84
#
_entry.id   95053d19cf3a171d97d38ed319fa2b84
#
_cell.length_a   1.000
_cell.length_b   1.000
_cell.length_c   1.000
_cell.angle_alpha   90.00
_cell.angle_beta   90.00
_cell.angle_gamma   90.00
#
_symmetry.space_group_name_H-M   'P 1'
#
loop_
_entity.id
_entity.type
_entity.pdbx_description
1 polymer ?
#
loop_
_entity_poly.entity_id
_entity_poly.type
_entity_poly.pdbx_seq_one_letter_code
_entity_poly.pdbx_strand_id
1 'polypeptide(L)'
;YERNRPYPERRDTGIQKHAFKDTVRQKRYPVKVRPSSPIDLNLADSMLLVSLPGIGPYYSSSIIRYREQLGGFESVSQLSEINGLPDSITEWFTVADSVQLRKVSVNSFTLSELRKHPYIDFYQARAIVDYRRERGKIQGPGQLSFMEEFTDRDLERLLPYLDFR
;
A
#
# COMPACT_ATOMS: atom_id res chain seq x y z
N TYR A 1 42.82 -25.74 -58.89
CA TYR A 1 42.18 -27.03 -58.54
C TYR A 1 40.87 -26.77 -57.86
N GLU A 2 39.84 -26.91 -58.65
CA GLU A 2 38.42 -26.83 -58.24
C GLU A 2 38.09 -27.95 -57.28
N ARG A 3 37.39 -27.66 -56.16
CA ARG A 3 36.52 -28.63 -55.47
C ARG A 3 35.15 -28.02 -55.23
N ASN A 4 34.35 -28.15 -56.26
CA ASN A 4 32.93 -28.02 -56.20
C ASN A 4 32.37 -29.22 -55.43
N ARG A 5 31.92 -29.03 -54.16
CA ARG A 5 31.13 -30.00 -53.44
C ARG A 5 29.72 -29.45 -53.31
N PRO A 6 28.72 -30.19 -53.84
CA PRO A 6 27.34 -29.76 -53.63
C PRO A 6 26.96 -29.91 -52.16
N TYR A 7 26.32 -28.88 -51.62
CA TYR A 7 25.69 -28.92 -50.30
C TYR A 7 24.55 -29.93 -50.30
N PRO A 8 24.42 -30.78 -49.29
CA PRO A 8 23.28 -31.71 -49.17
C PRO A 8 22.01 -30.90 -48.94
N GLU A 9 20.99 -31.18 -49.75
CA GLU A 9 19.65 -30.67 -49.60
C GLU A 9 19.13 -30.95 -48.19
N ARG A 10 18.69 -29.90 -47.49
CA ARG A 10 18.00 -30.02 -46.19
C ARG A 10 16.68 -30.76 -46.44
N ARG A 11 16.60 -31.99 -45.93
CA ARG A 11 15.32 -32.71 -45.81
C ARG A 11 14.37 -31.84 -44.96
N ASP A 12 13.28 -31.45 -45.55
CA ASP A 12 12.17 -30.76 -44.91
C ASP A 12 11.55 -31.72 -43.88
N THR A 13 12.06 -31.67 -42.65
CA THR A 13 11.41 -32.32 -41.53
C THR A 13 10.24 -31.46 -41.17
N GLY A 14 9.06 -31.87 -41.59
CA GLY A 14 7.77 -31.21 -41.28
C GLY A 14 7.59 -31.11 -39.77
N ILE A 15 8.18 -30.05 -39.21
CA ILE A 15 7.84 -29.62 -37.85
C ILE A 15 6.47 -29.01 -37.95
N GLN A 16 5.46 -29.81 -37.60
CA GLN A 16 4.13 -29.27 -37.30
C GLN A 16 4.29 -28.15 -36.28
N LYS A 17 4.12 -26.91 -36.76
CA LYS A 17 3.99 -25.76 -35.87
C LYS A 17 2.71 -25.97 -35.07
N HIS A 18 2.83 -26.58 -33.90
CA HIS A 18 1.80 -26.49 -32.91
C HIS A 18 1.61 -25.00 -32.65
N ALA A 19 0.52 -24.47 -33.19
CA ALA A 19 0.06 -23.14 -32.85
C ALA A 19 -0.17 -23.13 -31.33
N PHE A 20 0.79 -22.59 -30.59
CA PHE A 20 0.52 -22.15 -29.23
C PHE A 20 -0.66 -21.20 -29.32
N LYS A 21 -1.85 -21.69 -29.01
CA LYS A 21 -2.97 -20.83 -28.71
C LYS A 21 -2.55 -20.04 -27.48
N ASP A 22 -2.00 -18.85 -27.71
CA ASP A 22 -1.87 -17.80 -26.71
C ASP A 22 -3.26 -17.52 -26.16
N THR A 23 -3.67 -18.29 -25.20
CA THR A 23 -4.76 -17.93 -24.31
C THR A 23 -4.23 -16.85 -23.38
N VAL A 24 -3.88 -15.71 -23.93
CA VAL A 24 -3.75 -14.47 -23.17
C VAL A 24 -5.13 -14.22 -22.59
N ARG A 25 -5.31 -14.65 -21.36
CA ARG A 25 -6.49 -14.37 -20.55
C ARG A 25 -6.50 -12.86 -20.38
N GLN A 26 -7.14 -12.15 -21.32
CA GLN A 26 -7.32 -10.70 -21.22
C GLN A 26 -7.98 -10.45 -19.88
N LYS A 27 -7.25 -9.87 -18.94
CA LYS A 27 -7.81 -9.39 -17.69
C LYS A 27 -8.85 -8.33 -18.07
N ARG A 28 -10.12 -8.71 -18.09
CA ARG A 28 -11.22 -7.76 -18.33
C ARG A 28 -11.31 -6.90 -17.07
N TYR A 29 -10.79 -5.70 -17.14
CA TYR A 29 -11.00 -4.71 -16.09
C TYR A 29 -12.45 -4.20 -16.16
N PRO A 30 -13.06 -3.84 -15.02
CA PRO A 30 -14.41 -3.29 -15.00
C PRO A 30 -14.48 -2.00 -15.82
N VAL A 31 -15.65 -1.74 -16.37
CA VAL A 31 -15.92 -0.46 -17.05
C VAL A 31 -15.77 0.66 -16.05
N LYS A 32 -15.11 1.76 -16.46
CA LYS A 32 -14.89 2.93 -15.62
C LYS A 32 -16.21 3.69 -15.43
N VAL A 33 -16.61 3.87 -14.19
CA VAL A 33 -17.84 4.55 -13.80
C VAL A 33 -17.52 5.61 -12.73
N ARG A 34 -18.04 6.83 -12.93
CA ARG A 34 -18.00 7.83 -11.86
C ARG A 34 -19.02 7.47 -10.79
N PRO A 35 -18.64 7.44 -9.51
CA PRO A 35 -19.59 7.12 -8.46
C PRO A 35 -20.64 8.24 -8.32
N SER A 36 -21.87 7.87 -8.03
CA SER A 36 -22.97 8.82 -7.79
C SER A 36 -22.97 9.40 -6.38
N SER A 37 -22.23 8.76 -5.47
CA SER A 37 -22.03 9.20 -4.08
C SER A 37 -20.61 8.85 -3.63
N PRO A 38 -20.04 9.57 -2.64
CA PRO A 38 -18.73 9.24 -2.10
C PRO A 38 -18.67 7.80 -1.58
N ILE A 39 -17.55 7.15 -1.82
CA ILE A 39 -17.27 5.76 -1.44
C ILE A 39 -16.44 5.77 -0.16
N ASP A 40 -16.80 4.94 0.82
CA ASP A 40 -15.95 4.77 2.00
C ASP A 40 -14.61 4.13 1.61
N LEU A 41 -13.53 4.89 1.82
CA LEU A 41 -12.17 4.50 1.47
C LEU A 41 -11.70 3.24 2.21
N ASN A 42 -12.18 3.05 3.44
CA ASN A 42 -11.82 1.89 4.25
C ASN A 42 -12.58 0.62 3.87
N LEU A 43 -13.72 0.74 3.20
CA LEU A 43 -14.54 -0.39 2.76
C LEU A 43 -14.34 -0.75 1.28
N ALA A 44 -13.75 0.15 0.48
CA ALA A 44 -13.54 -0.06 -0.95
C ALA A 44 -12.64 -1.28 -1.21
N ASP A 45 -13.13 -2.22 -2.01
CA ASP A 45 -12.36 -3.37 -2.47
C ASP A 45 -11.58 -3.08 -3.77
N SER A 46 -10.76 -4.02 -4.19
CA SER A 46 -9.94 -3.86 -5.39
C SER A 46 -10.76 -3.68 -6.66
N MET A 47 -11.89 -4.36 -6.79
CA MET A 47 -12.74 -4.29 -7.99
C MET A 47 -13.43 -2.94 -8.09
N LEU A 48 -13.95 -2.45 -6.97
CA LEU A 48 -14.56 -1.13 -6.88
C LEU A 48 -13.55 -0.04 -7.20
N LEU A 49 -12.36 -0.09 -6.58
CA LEU A 49 -11.29 0.87 -6.85
C LEU A 49 -10.90 0.90 -8.32
N VAL A 50 -10.70 -0.28 -8.94
CA VAL A 50 -10.35 -0.37 -10.37
C VAL A 50 -11.49 0.10 -11.27
N SER A 51 -12.74 0.12 -10.82
CA SER A 51 -13.87 0.66 -11.61
C SER A 51 -13.87 2.19 -11.68
N LEU A 52 -13.13 2.88 -10.82
CA LEU A 52 -13.09 4.34 -10.77
C LEU A 52 -12.15 4.91 -11.85
N PRO A 53 -12.52 6.03 -12.50
CA PRO A 53 -11.64 6.71 -13.46
C PRO A 53 -10.33 7.14 -12.79
N GLY A 54 -9.18 6.98 -13.47
CA GLY A 54 -7.85 7.31 -12.93
C GLY A 54 -7.25 6.25 -12.01
N ILE A 55 -8.02 5.29 -11.48
CA ILE A 55 -7.50 4.23 -10.62
C ILE A 55 -7.36 2.94 -11.44
N GLY A 56 -6.12 2.61 -11.79
CA GLY A 56 -5.76 1.31 -12.40
C GLY A 56 -5.43 0.26 -11.35
N PRO A 57 -5.10 -0.98 -11.77
CA PRO A 57 -4.72 -2.05 -10.83
C PRO A 57 -3.54 -1.70 -9.93
N TYR A 58 -2.59 -0.93 -10.44
CA TYR A 58 -1.43 -0.45 -9.68
C TYR A 58 -1.87 0.43 -8.51
N TYR A 59 -2.67 1.46 -8.77
CA TYR A 59 -3.14 2.37 -7.73
C TYR A 59 -4.11 1.69 -6.77
N SER A 60 -5.01 0.84 -7.26
CA SER A 60 -5.87 0.02 -6.41
C SER A 60 -5.05 -0.80 -5.40
N SER A 61 -4.02 -1.50 -5.87
CA SER A 61 -3.13 -2.27 -5.00
C SER A 61 -2.35 -1.39 -4.03
N SER A 62 -1.93 -0.20 -4.47
CA SER A 62 -1.20 0.76 -3.62
C SER A 62 -2.09 1.32 -2.52
N ILE A 63 -3.34 1.68 -2.82
CA ILE A 63 -4.33 2.15 -1.85
C ILE A 63 -4.60 1.07 -0.79
N ILE A 64 -4.87 -0.17 -1.23
CA ILE A 64 -5.15 -1.28 -0.31
C ILE A 64 -3.95 -1.56 0.59
N ARG A 65 -2.75 -1.64 0.02
CA ARG A 65 -1.53 -1.87 0.79
C ARG A 65 -1.27 -0.75 1.79
N TYR A 66 -1.46 0.51 1.39
CA TYR A 66 -1.25 1.65 2.28
C TYR A 66 -2.28 1.67 3.40
N ARG A 67 -3.56 1.37 3.10
CA ARG A 67 -4.61 1.16 4.09
C ARG A 67 -4.22 0.09 5.12
N GLU A 68 -3.68 -1.03 4.67
CA GLU A 68 -3.24 -2.11 5.56
C GLU A 68 -2.06 -1.70 6.44
N GLN A 69 -1.12 -0.94 5.90
CA GLN A 69 0.03 -0.43 6.65
C GLN A 69 -0.37 0.61 7.71
N LEU A 70 -1.26 1.54 7.37
CA LEU A 70 -1.82 2.51 8.30
C LEU A 70 -2.68 1.84 9.40
N GLY A 71 -3.35 0.74 9.07
CA GLY A 71 -4.40 0.17 9.92
C GLY A 71 -5.79 0.75 9.65
N GLY A 72 -5.96 1.42 8.52
CA GLY A 72 -7.12 2.15 8.04
C GLY A 72 -6.82 3.62 7.79
N PHE A 73 -7.54 4.25 6.88
CA PHE A 73 -7.45 5.68 6.65
C PHE A 73 -8.26 6.43 7.71
N GLU A 74 -7.66 7.40 8.35
CA GLU A 74 -8.32 8.35 9.25
C GLU A 74 -8.94 9.50 8.46
N SER A 75 -8.31 9.87 7.34
CA SER A 75 -8.74 10.96 6.48
C SER A 75 -8.49 10.66 5.01
N VAL A 76 -9.36 11.18 4.12
CA VAL A 76 -9.18 11.08 2.65
C VAL A 76 -7.88 11.77 2.20
N SER A 77 -7.44 12.80 2.91
CA SER A 77 -6.19 13.52 2.59
C SER A 77 -4.95 12.63 2.58
N GLN A 78 -4.96 11.51 3.31
CA GLN A 78 -3.85 10.54 3.32
C GLN A 78 -3.63 9.85 1.98
N LEU A 79 -4.57 9.93 1.04
CA LEU A 79 -4.36 9.45 -0.33
C LEU A 79 -3.23 10.20 -1.05
N SER A 80 -3.00 11.48 -0.73
CA SER A 80 -1.89 12.27 -1.29
C SER A 80 -0.50 11.74 -0.91
N GLU A 81 -0.42 10.89 0.09
CA GLU A 81 0.83 10.24 0.52
C GLU A 81 1.20 9.05 -0.36
N ILE A 82 0.28 8.58 -1.21
CA ILE A 82 0.52 7.51 -2.17
C ILE A 82 1.14 8.11 -3.43
N ASN A 83 2.41 7.80 -3.67
CA ASN A 83 3.18 8.39 -4.74
C ASN A 83 2.52 8.21 -6.13
N GLY A 84 2.36 9.32 -6.85
CA GLY A 84 1.82 9.38 -8.19
C GLY A 84 0.30 9.22 -8.31
N LEU A 85 -0.41 9.11 -7.18
CA LEU A 85 -1.87 9.07 -7.20
C LEU A 85 -2.42 10.47 -7.53
N PRO A 86 -3.33 10.61 -8.53
CA PRO A 86 -3.89 11.93 -8.87
C PRO A 86 -4.76 12.50 -7.75
N ASP A 87 -4.58 13.76 -7.41
CA ASP A 87 -5.39 14.43 -6.37
C ASP A 87 -6.89 14.48 -6.71
N SER A 88 -7.22 14.51 -8.02
CA SER A 88 -8.61 14.56 -8.50
C SER A 88 -9.48 13.39 -8.10
N ILE A 89 -8.89 12.28 -7.64
CA ILE A 89 -9.67 11.11 -7.20
C ILE A 89 -10.19 11.24 -5.77
N THR A 90 -9.68 12.17 -4.98
CA THR A 90 -10.07 12.36 -3.58
C THR A 90 -11.54 12.72 -3.44
N GLU A 91 -12.12 13.40 -4.43
CA GLU A 91 -13.54 13.76 -4.48
C GLU A 91 -14.50 12.54 -4.46
N TRP A 92 -14.01 11.35 -4.81
CA TRP A 92 -14.84 10.14 -4.85
C TRP A 92 -14.88 9.39 -3.54
N PHE A 93 -14.11 9.83 -2.57
CA PHE A 93 -13.95 9.10 -1.32
C PHE A 93 -14.46 9.89 -0.12
N THR A 94 -14.86 9.14 0.87
CA THR A 94 -15.13 9.61 2.23
C THR A 94 -14.49 8.62 3.22
N VAL A 95 -14.36 9.03 4.45
CA VAL A 95 -14.01 8.16 5.58
C VAL A 95 -15.12 8.33 6.60
N ALA A 96 -15.71 7.23 7.04
CA ALA A 96 -16.79 7.28 8.03
C ALA A 96 -16.23 7.69 9.41
N ASP A 97 -16.96 8.55 10.13
CA ASP A 97 -16.58 9.01 11.49
C ASP A 97 -16.43 7.85 12.49
N SER A 98 -17.13 6.73 12.24
CA SER A 98 -17.10 5.53 13.10
C SER A 98 -16.03 4.50 12.73
N VAL A 99 -15.05 4.88 11.87
CA VAL A 99 -14.00 3.96 11.45
C VAL A 99 -13.17 3.48 12.64
N GLN A 100 -13.05 2.16 12.75
CA GLN A 100 -12.17 1.55 13.75
C GLN A 100 -10.79 1.32 13.15
N LEU A 101 -9.86 2.23 13.46
CA LEU A 101 -8.47 2.10 13.06
C LEU A 101 -7.78 0.98 13.87
N ARG A 102 -7.00 0.15 13.19
CA ARG A 102 -6.13 -0.82 13.88
C ARG A 102 -5.01 -0.06 14.59
N LYS A 103 -4.95 -0.21 15.91
CA LYS A 103 -4.01 0.53 16.74
C LYS A 103 -2.63 -0.13 16.80
N VAL A 104 -1.63 0.71 16.98
CA VAL A 104 -0.26 0.35 17.28
C VAL A 104 -0.08 0.36 18.80
N SER A 105 0.14 -0.81 19.38
CA SER A 105 0.36 -0.92 20.83
C SER A 105 1.76 -0.46 21.20
N VAL A 106 1.85 0.78 21.67
CA VAL A 106 3.13 1.44 22.02
C VAL A 106 3.91 0.64 23.07
N ASN A 107 3.20 -0.02 23.98
CA ASN A 107 3.81 -0.72 25.12
C ASN A 107 4.15 -2.20 24.86
N SER A 108 3.61 -2.81 23.81
CA SER A 108 3.80 -4.24 23.55
C SER A 108 4.53 -4.56 22.26
N PHE A 109 4.40 -3.72 21.22
CA PHE A 109 5.02 -3.98 19.94
C PHE A 109 6.56 -3.93 20.01
N THR A 110 7.17 -4.85 19.28
CA THR A 110 8.62 -4.84 19.04
C THR A 110 9.02 -3.69 18.11
N LEU A 111 10.30 -3.37 18.04
CA LEU A 111 10.84 -2.38 17.11
C LEU A 111 10.41 -2.68 15.65
N SER A 112 10.47 -3.95 15.24
CA SER A 112 10.08 -4.36 13.89
C SER A 112 8.59 -4.23 13.63
N GLU A 113 7.74 -4.40 14.64
CA GLU A 113 6.29 -4.22 14.52
C GLU A 113 5.93 -2.74 14.47
N LEU A 114 6.53 -1.90 15.31
CA LEU A 114 6.36 -0.44 15.29
C LEU A 114 6.68 0.14 13.90
N ARG A 115 7.79 -0.28 13.30
CA ARG A 115 8.23 0.15 11.97
C ARG A 115 7.34 -0.27 10.80
N LYS A 116 6.37 -1.15 11.00
CA LYS A 116 5.39 -1.49 9.95
C LYS A 116 4.43 -0.35 9.67
N HIS A 117 4.22 0.53 10.65
CA HIS A 117 3.37 1.70 10.47
C HIS A 117 4.12 2.79 9.69
N PRO A 118 3.50 3.38 8.62
CA PRO A 118 4.19 4.35 7.74
C PRO A 118 4.71 5.61 8.44
N TYR A 119 4.08 5.97 9.57
CA TYR A 119 4.43 7.16 10.35
C TYR A 119 5.43 6.91 11.48
N ILE A 120 6.00 5.71 11.55
CA ILE A 120 7.00 5.38 12.57
C ILE A 120 8.28 4.94 11.86
N ASP A 121 9.30 5.76 11.92
CA ASP A 121 10.59 5.44 11.38
C ASP A 121 11.45 4.59 12.35
N PHE A 122 12.68 4.29 11.96
CA PHE A 122 13.58 3.47 12.77
C PHE A 122 13.95 4.14 14.09
N TYR A 123 14.22 5.43 14.06
CA TYR A 123 14.70 6.16 15.24
C TYR A 123 13.57 6.34 16.25
N GLN A 124 12.38 6.67 15.77
CA GLN A 124 11.16 6.76 16.57
C GLN A 124 10.80 5.42 17.23
N ALA A 125 10.84 4.32 16.45
CA ALA A 125 10.59 2.99 16.99
C ALA A 125 11.63 2.60 18.06
N ARG A 126 12.89 2.95 17.83
CA ARG A 126 13.99 2.71 18.78
C ARG A 126 13.81 3.52 20.05
N ALA A 127 13.49 4.80 19.94
CA ALA A 127 13.25 5.69 21.09
C ALA A 127 12.12 5.13 21.98
N ILE A 128 11.01 4.66 21.39
CA ILE A 128 9.92 4.00 22.12
C ILE A 128 10.44 2.78 22.89
N VAL A 129 11.19 1.89 22.22
CA VAL A 129 11.67 0.65 22.83
C VAL A 129 12.70 0.94 23.94
N ASP A 130 13.62 1.88 23.71
CA ASP A 130 14.63 2.27 24.69
C ASP A 130 13.98 2.95 25.90
N TYR A 131 13.01 3.85 25.69
CA TYR A 131 12.25 4.46 26.78
C TYR A 131 11.56 3.41 27.65
N ARG A 132 10.87 2.44 27.02
CA ARG A 132 10.20 1.36 27.76
C ARG A 132 11.16 0.54 28.61
N ARG A 133 12.36 0.29 28.10
CA ARG A 133 13.41 -0.45 28.82
C ARG A 133 13.92 0.31 30.02
N GLU A 134 14.07 1.63 29.91
CA GLU A 134 14.70 2.46 30.93
C GLU A 134 13.72 3.04 31.94
N ARG A 135 12.51 3.40 31.50
CA ARG A 135 11.52 4.13 32.30
C ARG A 135 10.19 3.41 32.48
N GLY A 136 10.02 2.26 31.84
CA GLY A 136 8.79 1.50 31.89
C GLY A 136 7.76 1.94 30.84
N LYS A 137 6.48 1.62 31.09
CA LYS A 137 5.38 1.87 30.15
C LYS A 137 5.20 3.36 29.84
N ILE A 138 4.93 3.65 28.57
CA ILE A 138 4.50 4.95 28.10
C ILE A 138 3.00 5.09 28.40
N GLN A 139 2.61 6.08 29.18
CA GLN A 139 1.23 6.28 29.64
C GLN A 139 0.39 7.11 28.69
N GLY A 140 1.02 7.88 27.82
CA GLY A 140 0.29 8.76 26.92
C GLY A 140 1.20 9.57 25.98
N PRO A 141 0.59 10.34 25.07
CA PRO A 141 1.33 11.07 24.03
C PRO A 141 2.31 12.11 24.56
N GLY A 142 2.04 12.71 25.71
CA GLY A 142 2.95 13.69 26.31
C GLY A 142 4.35 13.15 26.62
N GLN A 143 4.50 11.84 26.80
CA GLN A 143 5.82 11.24 26.98
C GLN A 143 6.58 11.08 25.65
N LEU A 144 5.85 10.91 24.54
CA LEU A 144 6.45 10.89 23.21
C LEU A 144 6.91 12.29 22.77
N SER A 145 6.18 13.35 23.16
CA SER A 145 6.56 14.72 22.82
C SER A 145 7.84 15.22 23.48
N PHE A 146 8.34 14.52 24.52
CA PHE A 146 9.63 14.80 25.13
C PHE A 146 10.80 14.06 24.47
N MET A 147 10.53 13.19 23.49
CA MET A 147 11.57 12.48 22.74
C MET A 147 11.93 13.31 21.51
N GLU A 148 13.24 13.53 21.29
CA GLU A 148 13.76 14.36 20.19
C GLU A 148 13.39 13.81 18.80
N GLU A 149 13.08 12.51 18.71
CA GLU A 149 12.72 11.82 17.48
C GLU A 149 11.28 12.11 17.01
N PHE A 150 10.45 12.76 17.83
CA PHE A 150 9.07 13.08 17.49
C PHE A 150 8.86 14.59 17.40
N THR A 151 8.47 15.04 16.22
CA THR A 151 7.95 16.39 16.04
C THR A 151 6.46 16.46 16.38
N ASP A 152 5.94 17.65 16.68
CA ASP A 152 4.49 17.86 16.89
C ASP A 152 3.68 17.35 15.71
N ARG A 153 4.15 17.57 14.48
CA ARG A 153 3.51 17.10 13.25
C ARG A 153 3.47 15.57 13.17
N ASP A 154 4.53 14.89 13.58
CA ASP A 154 4.56 13.42 13.60
C ASP A 154 3.53 12.90 14.60
N LEU A 155 3.44 13.51 15.76
CA LEU A 155 2.47 13.14 16.78
C LEU A 155 1.04 13.38 16.33
N GLU A 156 0.71 14.54 15.74
CA GLU A 156 -0.62 14.83 15.22
C GLU A 156 -1.11 13.73 14.24
N ARG A 157 -0.24 13.30 13.34
CA ARG A 157 -0.56 12.24 12.36
C ARG A 157 -0.63 10.85 12.96
N LEU A 158 0.16 10.60 14.00
CA LEU A 158 0.32 9.28 14.59
C LEU A 158 -0.70 8.99 15.68
N LEU A 159 -1.14 10.01 16.43
CA LEU A 159 -2.05 9.88 17.58
C LEU A 159 -3.32 9.06 17.30
N PRO A 160 -4.01 9.23 16.14
CA PRO A 160 -5.17 8.42 15.82
C PRO A 160 -4.90 6.91 15.79
N TYR A 161 -3.65 6.51 15.63
CA TYR A 161 -3.21 5.12 15.48
C TYR A 161 -2.59 4.53 16.76
N LEU A 162 -2.31 5.30 17.78
CA LEU A 162 -1.64 4.80 18.99
C LEU A 162 -2.62 4.19 20.00
N ASP A 163 -2.14 3.14 20.70
CA ASP A 163 -2.74 2.58 21.90
C ASP A 163 -1.66 2.49 22.99
N PHE A 164 -1.93 3.09 24.13
CA PHE A 164 -1.03 3.16 25.29
C PHE A 164 -1.34 2.12 26.40
N ARG A 165 -2.32 1.25 26.16
CA ARG A 165 -2.71 0.18 27.10
C ARG A 165 -1.66 -0.89 27.28
#